data_569ab063e60868bd471e917089c4873b
#
_entry.id   569ab063e60868bd471e917089c4873b
#
_cell.length_a   1.000
_cell.length_b   1.000
_cell.length_c   1.000
_cell.angle_alpha   90.00
_cell.angle_beta   90.00
_cell.angle_gamma   90.00
#
_symmetry.space_group_name_H-M   'P 1'
#
loop_
_entity.id
_entity.type
_entity.pdbx_description
1 polymer ?
#
loop_
_entity_poly.entity_id
_entity_poly.type
_entity_poly.pdbx_seq_one_letter_code
_entity_poly.pdbx_strand_id
1 'polypeptide(L)'
;MRNETSSAAAARHRLNVLLPLLAVLGTAHAQSLSGQDLVAALQGGGYVILMRHASSPRTPPDAAHAQPDNVQVERQLDDEGRSTARAMGAALRQLRVPIGQVLSSPTYRALETIRLAQLGTPKIDPQLGDSGQSMQGDSSGTRGTWLREKVEQKPPARANTIIVTHFPNINEAFAGNAAGLGDGEALIFHPDGHAPAAFVARVKIQEWPQLATAYSHQRE
;
A
#
# COMPACT_ATOMS: atom_id res chain seq x y z
N MET A 1 86.95 38.45 -24.80
CA MET A 1 86.28 39.33 -23.82
C MET A 1 84.79 39.21 -23.96
N ARG A 2 84.09 39.03 -22.83
CA ARG A 2 82.67 38.92 -22.56
C ARG A 2 82.07 37.53 -22.76
N ASN A 3 81.94 36.88 -21.58
CA ASN A 3 81.02 35.79 -21.31
C ASN A 3 79.59 36.23 -21.40
N GLU A 4 78.71 35.42 -22.02
CA GLU A 4 77.31 35.47 -21.78
C GLU A 4 76.82 34.05 -21.40
N THR A 5 76.42 33.94 -20.14
CA THR A 5 75.78 32.77 -19.56
C THR A 5 74.31 32.79 -19.89
N SER A 6 73.90 31.81 -20.69
CA SER A 6 72.49 31.56 -20.94
C SER A 6 71.86 30.68 -19.86
N SER A 7 70.96 31.24 -19.09
CA SER A 7 70.15 30.53 -18.08
C SER A 7 68.96 29.87 -18.72
N ALA A 8 68.90 28.55 -18.74
CA ALA A 8 67.76 27.77 -19.19
C ALA A 8 66.74 27.60 -18.05
N ALA A 9 65.63 28.29 -18.16
CA ALA A 9 64.49 28.14 -17.25
C ALA A 9 63.70 26.85 -17.57
N ALA A 10 63.72 25.88 -16.68
CA ALA A 10 62.95 24.63 -16.78
C ALA A 10 61.46 24.90 -16.42
N ALA A 11 60.57 24.88 -17.42
CA ALA A 11 59.13 24.97 -17.25
C ALA A 11 58.60 23.60 -16.72
N ARG A 12 58.20 23.57 -15.46
CA ARG A 12 57.53 22.41 -14.85
C ARG A 12 56.04 22.41 -15.25
N HIS A 13 55.67 21.55 -16.17
CA HIS A 13 54.26 21.27 -16.50
C HIS A 13 53.65 20.47 -15.36
N ARG A 14 52.73 21.09 -14.62
CA ARG A 14 51.86 20.39 -13.68
C ARG A 14 50.72 19.75 -14.47
N LEU A 15 50.77 18.44 -14.61
CA LEU A 15 49.71 17.64 -15.18
C LEU A 15 48.58 17.55 -14.15
N ASN A 16 47.50 18.34 -14.33
CA ASN A 16 46.28 18.20 -13.53
C ASN A 16 45.52 16.98 -14.03
N VAL A 17 45.63 15.88 -13.31
CA VAL A 17 44.79 14.69 -13.53
C VAL A 17 43.43 14.97 -12.88
N LEU A 18 42.43 15.34 -13.69
CA LEU A 18 41.02 15.31 -13.26
C LEU A 18 40.61 13.85 -13.17
N LEU A 19 40.47 13.32 -11.95
CA LEU A 19 39.75 12.07 -11.73
C LEU A 19 38.23 12.33 -11.94
N PRO A 20 37.55 11.59 -12.83
CA PRO A 20 36.10 11.64 -12.89
C PRO A 20 35.52 10.96 -11.63
N LEU A 21 34.80 11.74 -10.83
CA LEU A 21 33.98 11.24 -9.74
C LEU A 21 32.80 10.44 -10.34
N LEU A 22 32.95 9.11 -10.43
CA LEU A 22 31.85 8.23 -10.79
C LEU A 22 30.84 8.26 -9.65
N ALA A 23 29.76 9.04 -9.83
CA ALA A 23 28.58 8.96 -8.97
C ALA A 23 27.91 7.61 -9.22
N VAL A 24 28.12 6.65 -8.32
CA VAL A 24 27.35 5.41 -8.28
C VAL A 24 25.94 5.80 -7.83
N LEU A 25 25.04 5.97 -8.79
CA LEU A 25 23.61 6.03 -8.55
C LEU A 25 23.17 4.64 -8.08
N GLY A 26 23.26 4.42 -6.77
CA GLY A 26 22.67 3.27 -6.14
C GLY A 26 21.17 3.31 -6.36
N THR A 27 20.61 2.39 -7.15
CA THR A 27 19.18 2.13 -7.17
C THR A 27 18.79 1.66 -5.78
N ALA A 28 18.20 2.55 -4.98
CA ALA A 28 17.61 2.18 -3.71
C ALA A 28 16.44 1.24 -4.02
N HIS A 29 16.69 -0.05 -3.98
CA HIS A 29 15.62 -1.03 -3.94
C HIS A 29 14.90 -0.78 -2.61
N ALA A 30 13.62 -0.37 -2.68
CA ALA A 30 12.80 -0.25 -1.49
C ALA A 30 12.82 -1.61 -0.77
N GLN A 31 13.46 -1.65 0.39
CA GLN A 31 13.58 -2.88 1.17
C GLN A 31 12.19 -3.23 1.70
N SER A 32 11.72 -4.44 1.43
CA SER A 32 10.45 -4.92 1.95
C SER A 32 10.52 -4.95 3.49
N LEU A 33 9.61 -4.25 4.15
CA LEU A 33 9.49 -4.24 5.60
C LEU A 33 8.70 -5.46 6.08
N SER A 34 9.08 -6.01 7.21
CA SER A 34 8.36 -7.13 7.84
C SER A 34 8.44 -7.06 9.36
N GLY A 35 7.61 -7.83 10.04
CA GLY A 35 7.65 -7.94 11.49
C GLY A 35 7.57 -6.60 12.18
N GLN A 36 8.54 -6.34 13.07
CA GLN A 36 8.58 -5.13 13.90
C GLN A 36 8.91 -3.85 13.14
N ASP A 37 9.76 -3.93 12.13
CA ASP A 37 10.10 -2.77 11.31
C ASP A 37 8.86 -2.25 10.59
N LEU A 38 8.01 -3.15 10.10
CA LEU A 38 6.72 -2.79 9.52
C LEU A 38 5.79 -2.16 10.57
N VAL A 39 5.71 -2.75 11.75
CA VAL A 39 4.88 -2.21 12.85
C VAL A 39 5.35 -0.81 13.24
N ALA A 40 6.65 -0.60 13.45
CA ALA A 40 7.22 0.70 13.80
C ALA A 40 6.96 1.75 12.71
N ALA A 41 7.11 1.37 11.45
CA ALA A 41 6.82 2.22 10.31
C ALA A 41 5.34 2.65 10.30
N LEU A 42 4.41 1.72 10.43
CA LEU A 42 2.97 2.00 10.46
C LEU A 42 2.55 2.83 11.66
N GLN A 43 3.20 2.68 12.82
CA GLN A 43 2.97 3.52 14.01
C GLN A 43 3.37 4.98 13.77
N GLY A 44 4.38 5.21 12.94
CA GLY A 44 4.78 6.55 12.50
C GLY A 44 3.77 7.25 11.58
N GLY A 45 2.92 6.47 10.92
CA GLY A 45 2.00 6.95 9.89
C GLY A 45 2.69 7.24 8.55
N GLY A 46 1.91 7.71 7.58
CA GLY A 46 2.42 8.04 6.25
C GLY A 46 2.28 6.93 5.20
N TYR A 47 1.63 5.83 5.54
CA TYR A 47 1.47 4.68 4.66
C TYR A 47 0.04 4.54 4.14
N VAL A 48 -0.10 3.97 2.95
CA VAL A 48 -1.38 3.55 2.37
C VAL A 48 -1.47 2.03 2.46
N ILE A 49 -2.48 1.54 3.16
CA ILE A 49 -2.82 0.13 3.33
C ILE A 49 -3.96 -0.17 2.34
N LEU A 50 -3.61 -0.66 1.16
CA LEU A 50 -4.56 -1.03 0.11
C LEU A 50 -4.92 -2.50 0.28
N MET A 51 -6.18 -2.82 0.58
CA MET A 51 -6.57 -4.19 0.85
C MET A 51 -7.80 -4.64 0.05
N ARG A 52 -7.83 -5.90 -0.26
CA ARG A 52 -9.04 -6.59 -0.68
C ARG A 52 -9.96 -6.78 0.53
N HIS A 53 -11.28 -6.69 0.33
CA HIS A 53 -12.24 -7.05 1.39
C HIS A 53 -11.97 -8.44 1.97
N ALA A 54 -12.40 -8.69 3.21
CA ALA A 54 -12.27 -9.99 3.88
C ALA A 54 -13.03 -11.11 3.15
N SER A 55 -12.84 -12.36 3.58
CA SER A 55 -13.39 -13.53 2.91
C SER A 55 -14.90 -13.43 2.68
N SER A 56 -15.32 -13.86 1.49
CA SER A 56 -16.69 -13.78 1.01
C SER A 56 -16.95 -14.94 0.04
N PRO A 57 -18.13 -15.57 0.05
CA PRO A 57 -18.45 -16.67 -0.86
C PRO A 57 -18.10 -16.31 -2.30
N ARG A 58 -17.54 -17.27 -3.05
CA ARG A 58 -17.11 -17.02 -4.43
C ARG A 58 -18.26 -17.04 -5.43
N THR A 59 -19.39 -17.62 -5.03
CA THR A 59 -20.61 -17.57 -5.85
C THR A 59 -21.24 -16.18 -5.70
N PRO A 60 -21.15 -15.33 -6.71
CA PRO A 60 -21.80 -14.03 -6.66
C PRO A 60 -23.32 -14.22 -6.64
N PRO A 61 -24.08 -13.27 -6.09
CA PRO A 61 -25.50 -13.19 -6.38
C PRO A 61 -25.68 -13.03 -7.89
N ASP A 62 -26.78 -13.50 -8.41
CA ASP A 62 -27.15 -13.29 -9.80
C ASP A 62 -27.03 -11.79 -10.14
N ALA A 63 -26.25 -11.48 -11.16
CA ALA A 63 -26.00 -10.10 -11.57
C ALA A 63 -27.30 -9.31 -11.86
N ALA A 64 -28.37 -10.02 -12.27
CA ALA A 64 -29.70 -9.43 -12.48
C ALA A 64 -30.37 -8.98 -11.16
N HIS A 65 -29.95 -9.52 -10.02
CA HIS A 65 -30.51 -9.23 -8.70
C HIS A 65 -29.51 -8.50 -7.77
N ALA A 66 -28.28 -8.30 -8.21
CA ALA A 66 -27.29 -7.58 -7.43
C ALA A 66 -27.62 -6.08 -7.38
N GLN A 67 -28.05 -5.61 -6.23
CA GLN A 67 -28.35 -4.20 -5.97
C GLN A 67 -27.38 -3.70 -4.90
N PRO A 68 -26.48 -2.78 -5.22
CA PRO A 68 -25.47 -2.27 -4.28
C PRO A 68 -26.06 -1.74 -2.97
N ASP A 69 -27.28 -1.22 -3.02
CA ASP A 69 -27.99 -0.66 -1.86
C ASP A 69 -28.86 -1.69 -1.12
N ASN A 70 -29.01 -2.91 -1.66
CA ASN A 70 -29.81 -3.96 -1.04
C ASN A 70 -28.91 -5.00 -0.36
N VAL A 71 -28.67 -4.80 0.92
CA VAL A 71 -27.84 -5.66 1.78
C VAL A 71 -28.23 -7.13 1.74
N GLN A 72 -29.49 -7.47 1.45
CA GLN A 72 -29.96 -8.86 1.44
C GLN A 72 -29.62 -9.60 0.15
N VAL A 73 -29.41 -8.89 -0.94
CA VAL A 73 -29.01 -9.48 -2.23
C VAL A 73 -27.55 -9.24 -2.57
N GLU A 74 -26.87 -8.38 -1.81
CA GLU A 74 -25.43 -8.17 -1.92
C GLU A 74 -24.66 -9.37 -1.39
N ARG A 75 -23.50 -9.63 -1.99
CA ARG A 75 -22.60 -10.67 -1.51
C ARG A 75 -22.04 -10.33 -0.14
N GLN A 76 -22.37 -11.19 0.84
CA GLN A 76 -21.97 -11.05 2.25
C GLN A 76 -20.56 -11.54 2.51
N LEU A 77 -19.96 -11.16 3.63
CA LEU A 77 -18.81 -11.88 4.18
C LEU A 77 -19.27 -13.26 4.70
N ASP A 78 -18.42 -14.27 4.55
CA ASP A 78 -18.58 -15.55 5.25
C ASP A 78 -18.13 -15.47 6.72
N ASP A 79 -18.22 -16.56 7.47
CA ASP A 79 -17.83 -16.58 8.89
C ASP A 79 -16.34 -16.31 9.09
N GLU A 80 -15.49 -16.81 8.19
CA GLU A 80 -14.07 -16.55 8.19
C GLU A 80 -13.80 -15.05 7.97
N GLY A 81 -14.44 -14.43 6.97
CA GLY A 81 -14.30 -13.01 6.70
C GLY A 81 -14.73 -12.14 7.86
N ARG A 82 -15.86 -12.48 8.50
CA ARG A 82 -16.33 -11.76 9.69
C ARG A 82 -15.37 -11.88 10.86
N SER A 83 -14.84 -13.08 11.10
CA SER A 83 -13.89 -13.34 12.19
C SER A 83 -12.56 -12.64 11.96
N THR A 84 -11.97 -12.81 10.76
CA THR A 84 -10.66 -12.24 10.43
C THR A 84 -10.68 -10.72 10.35
N ALA A 85 -11.78 -10.11 9.88
CA ALA A 85 -11.93 -8.65 9.90
C ALA A 85 -11.92 -8.08 11.34
N ARG A 86 -12.65 -8.72 12.28
CA ARG A 86 -12.62 -8.32 13.70
C ARG A 86 -11.22 -8.46 14.30
N ALA A 87 -10.56 -9.60 14.04
CA ALA A 87 -9.23 -9.89 14.56
C ALA A 87 -8.18 -8.89 14.04
N MET A 88 -8.20 -8.58 12.73
CA MET A 88 -7.36 -7.56 12.13
C MET A 88 -7.55 -6.19 12.79
N GLY A 89 -8.79 -5.76 12.93
CA GLY A 89 -9.07 -4.46 13.55
C GLY A 89 -8.63 -4.38 15.01
N ALA A 90 -8.82 -5.45 15.79
CA ALA A 90 -8.30 -5.55 17.16
C ALA A 90 -6.76 -5.47 17.18
N ALA A 91 -6.09 -6.18 16.27
CA ALA A 91 -4.64 -6.16 16.15
C ALA A 91 -4.10 -4.77 15.79
N LEU A 92 -4.69 -4.07 14.82
CA LEU A 92 -4.27 -2.71 14.46
C LEU A 92 -4.38 -1.75 15.63
N ARG A 93 -5.43 -1.86 16.46
CA ARG A 93 -5.57 -1.05 17.69
C ARG A 93 -4.53 -1.42 18.74
N GLN A 94 -4.30 -2.73 18.99
CA GLN A 94 -3.28 -3.22 19.93
C GLN A 94 -1.88 -2.75 19.52
N LEU A 95 -1.58 -2.78 18.23
CA LEU A 95 -0.35 -2.26 17.63
C LEU A 95 -0.29 -0.72 17.62
N ARG A 96 -1.36 -0.03 17.99
CA ARG A 96 -1.46 1.45 17.97
C ARG A 96 -1.15 2.04 16.59
N VAL A 97 -1.56 1.35 15.53
CA VAL A 97 -1.44 1.86 14.15
C VAL A 97 -2.47 2.97 13.93
N PRO A 98 -2.05 4.22 13.75
CA PRO A 98 -2.98 5.33 13.60
C PRO A 98 -3.63 5.30 12.21
N ILE A 99 -4.96 5.28 12.14
CA ILE A 99 -5.73 5.35 10.90
C ILE A 99 -6.42 6.72 10.86
N GLY A 100 -6.06 7.55 9.89
CA GLY A 100 -6.59 8.91 9.73
C GLY A 100 -7.60 9.04 8.59
N GLN A 101 -7.58 8.10 7.64
CA GLN A 101 -8.51 8.08 6.51
C GLN A 101 -8.87 6.65 6.15
N VAL A 102 -10.16 6.43 5.85
CA VAL A 102 -10.68 5.17 5.36
C VAL A 102 -11.47 5.42 4.08
N LEU A 103 -11.09 4.74 3.00
CA LEU A 103 -11.82 4.74 1.73
C LEU A 103 -12.40 3.36 1.49
N SER A 104 -13.60 3.28 0.90
CA SER A 104 -14.26 2.01 0.65
C SER A 104 -14.97 1.97 -0.69
N SER A 105 -14.95 0.78 -1.29
CA SER A 105 -15.98 0.38 -2.25
C SER A 105 -17.37 0.55 -1.65
N PRO A 106 -18.39 0.92 -2.45
CA PRO A 106 -19.78 0.96 -1.98
C PRO A 106 -20.39 -0.43 -1.71
N THR A 107 -19.71 -1.52 -2.10
CA THR A 107 -20.25 -2.87 -1.91
C THR A 107 -20.34 -3.25 -0.43
N TYR A 108 -21.39 -4.01 -0.10
CA TYR A 108 -21.66 -4.41 1.28
C TYR A 108 -20.45 -5.13 1.94
N ARG A 109 -19.81 -6.09 1.25
CA ARG A 109 -18.67 -6.84 1.80
C ARG A 109 -17.45 -5.97 2.12
N ALA A 110 -17.23 -4.89 1.37
CA ALA A 110 -16.14 -3.95 1.66
C ALA A 110 -16.47 -3.09 2.89
N LEU A 111 -17.69 -2.55 2.94
CA LEU A 111 -18.20 -1.77 4.09
C LEU A 111 -18.24 -2.62 5.36
N GLU A 112 -18.71 -3.86 5.26
CA GLU A 112 -18.80 -4.79 6.39
C GLU A 112 -17.41 -5.17 6.93
N THR A 113 -16.39 -5.32 6.05
CA THR A 113 -14.99 -5.49 6.47
C THR A 113 -14.54 -4.34 7.36
N ILE A 114 -14.79 -3.09 6.94
CA ILE A 114 -14.42 -1.89 7.70
C ILE A 114 -15.19 -1.80 9.02
N ARG A 115 -16.49 -2.05 8.98
CA ARG A 115 -17.38 -1.99 10.15
C ARG A 115 -16.93 -3.00 11.23
N LEU A 116 -16.70 -4.25 10.85
CA LEU A 116 -16.28 -5.31 11.77
C LEU A 116 -14.86 -5.07 12.32
N ALA A 117 -13.97 -4.55 11.52
CA ALA A 117 -12.63 -4.16 11.96
C ALA A 117 -12.62 -2.86 12.79
N GLN A 118 -13.73 -2.13 12.85
CA GLN A 118 -13.86 -0.85 13.59
C GLN A 118 -12.81 0.19 13.16
N LEU A 119 -12.63 0.33 11.83
CA LEU A 119 -11.62 1.23 11.27
C LEU A 119 -12.07 2.70 11.20
N GLY A 120 -13.29 3.00 11.63
CA GLY A 120 -13.91 4.32 11.54
C GLY A 120 -14.91 4.43 10.39
N THR A 121 -15.36 5.66 10.11
CA THR A 121 -16.35 5.93 9.06
C THR A 121 -15.66 6.05 7.70
N PRO A 122 -15.97 5.19 6.72
CA PRO A 122 -15.33 5.26 5.42
C PRO A 122 -15.93 6.39 4.56
N LYS A 123 -15.08 7.01 3.75
CA LYS A 123 -15.52 7.73 2.56
C LYS A 123 -15.75 6.70 1.45
N ILE A 124 -16.98 6.61 1.00
CA ILE A 124 -17.39 5.69 -0.08
C ILE A 124 -17.01 6.32 -1.42
N ASP A 125 -16.39 5.54 -2.30
CA ASP A 125 -16.03 5.97 -3.64
C ASP A 125 -16.42 4.90 -4.68
N PRO A 126 -17.26 5.23 -5.68
CA PRO A 126 -17.67 4.29 -6.73
C PRO A 126 -16.50 3.75 -7.57
N GLN A 127 -15.39 4.47 -7.67
CA GLN A 127 -14.18 4.00 -8.37
C GLN A 127 -13.55 2.77 -7.70
N LEU A 128 -13.87 2.53 -6.43
CA LEU A 128 -13.46 1.33 -5.69
C LEU A 128 -14.41 0.14 -5.87
N GLY A 129 -15.44 0.26 -6.72
CA GLY A 129 -16.41 -0.80 -7.01
C GLY A 129 -15.79 -2.07 -7.58
N ASP A 130 -16.58 -3.13 -7.67
CA ASP A 130 -16.12 -4.50 -7.95
C ASP A 130 -15.94 -4.87 -9.45
N SER A 131 -15.98 -3.87 -10.33
CA SER A 131 -15.67 -4.02 -11.76
C SER A 131 -16.50 -5.10 -12.46
N GLY A 132 -17.80 -5.13 -12.22
CA GLY A 132 -18.75 -5.97 -12.94
C GLY A 132 -19.24 -7.22 -12.22
N GLN A 133 -18.90 -7.40 -10.94
CA GLN A 133 -19.46 -8.52 -10.15
C GLN A 133 -20.85 -8.18 -9.56
N SER A 134 -21.00 -7.00 -8.97
CA SER A 134 -22.28 -6.48 -8.46
C SER A 134 -22.52 -5.01 -8.85
N MET A 135 -21.60 -4.41 -9.56
CA MET A 135 -21.68 -3.05 -10.09
C MET A 135 -21.34 -3.05 -11.58
N GLN A 136 -21.76 -2.02 -12.30
CA GLN A 136 -21.41 -1.88 -13.71
C GLN A 136 -19.90 -1.95 -13.90
N GLY A 137 -19.43 -2.83 -14.79
CA GLY A 137 -18.03 -2.98 -15.12
C GLY A 137 -17.46 -1.73 -15.77
N ASP A 138 -16.20 -1.45 -15.52
CA ASP A 138 -15.42 -0.44 -16.25
C ASP A 138 -14.38 -1.15 -17.12
N SER A 139 -14.58 -1.11 -18.41
CA SER A 139 -13.65 -1.68 -19.41
C SER A 139 -12.56 -0.70 -19.85
N SER A 140 -12.59 0.54 -19.32
CA SER A 140 -11.70 1.63 -19.78
C SER A 140 -10.32 1.63 -19.13
N GLY A 141 -10.10 0.83 -18.08
CA GLY A 141 -8.85 0.85 -17.30
C GLY A 141 -8.69 2.10 -16.41
N THR A 142 -9.73 2.94 -16.30
CA THR A 142 -9.67 4.19 -15.54
C THR A 142 -9.61 3.96 -14.04
N ARG A 143 -10.22 2.87 -13.55
CA ARG A 143 -10.21 2.54 -12.10
C ARG A 143 -8.82 2.18 -11.59
N GLY A 144 -8.05 1.41 -12.37
CA GLY A 144 -6.66 1.11 -12.01
C GLY A 144 -5.79 2.36 -11.97
N THR A 145 -5.95 3.26 -12.94
CA THR A 145 -5.25 4.55 -12.96
C THR A 145 -5.65 5.41 -11.76
N TRP A 146 -6.95 5.56 -11.51
CA TRP A 146 -7.46 6.28 -10.35
C TRP A 146 -6.94 5.71 -9.02
N LEU A 147 -6.88 4.37 -8.91
CA LEU A 147 -6.39 3.72 -7.70
C LEU A 147 -4.89 3.94 -7.48
N ARG A 148 -4.07 3.94 -8.55
CA ARG A 148 -2.65 4.33 -8.47
C ARG A 148 -2.50 5.75 -7.95
N GLU A 149 -3.23 6.71 -8.54
CA GLU A 149 -3.20 8.11 -8.10
C GLU A 149 -3.65 8.26 -6.63
N LYS A 150 -4.61 7.45 -6.17
CA LYS A 150 -5.03 7.44 -4.76
C LYS A 150 -3.96 6.92 -3.83
N VAL A 151 -3.25 5.88 -4.23
CA VAL A 151 -2.14 5.31 -3.44
C VAL A 151 -0.95 6.28 -3.36
N GLU A 152 -0.77 7.14 -4.35
CA GLU A 152 0.27 8.18 -4.37
C GLU A 152 -0.06 9.39 -3.49
N GLN A 153 -1.30 9.53 -3.01
CA GLN A 153 -1.69 10.63 -2.13
C GLN A 153 -1.13 10.41 -0.72
N LYS A 154 -0.44 11.42 -0.20
CA LYS A 154 0.06 11.38 1.17
C LYS A 154 -1.10 11.25 2.17
N PRO A 155 -1.04 10.28 3.09
CA PRO A 155 -1.99 10.18 4.19
C PRO A 155 -2.01 11.44 5.07
N PRO A 156 -3.05 11.63 5.91
CA PRO A 156 -3.05 12.66 6.93
C PRO A 156 -1.80 12.58 7.82
N ALA A 157 -1.35 13.73 8.33
CA ALA A 157 -0.14 13.80 9.15
C ALA A 157 -0.19 12.81 10.32
N ARG A 158 0.87 12.03 10.48
CA ARG A 158 1.02 11.02 11.54
C ARG A 158 -0.07 9.93 11.55
N ALA A 159 -0.67 9.66 10.42
CA ALA A 159 -1.68 8.61 10.29
C ALA A 159 -1.51 7.88 8.97
N ASN A 160 -2.18 6.75 8.84
CA ASN A 160 -2.22 5.96 7.62
C ASN A 160 -3.58 6.10 6.94
N THR A 161 -3.63 5.83 5.65
CA THR A 161 -4.86 5.67 4.89
C THR A 161 -5.12 4.17 4.67
N ILE A 162 -6.34 3.71 4.93
CA ILE A 162 -6.80 2.38 4.52
C ILE A 162 -7.74 2.52 3.33
N ILE A 163 -7.54 1.69 2.31
CA ILE A 163 -8.41 1.60 1.13
C ILE A 163 -8.89 0.15 1.03
N VAL A 164 -10.21 -0.07 1.10
CA VAL A 164 -10.82 -1.39 0.96
C VAL A 164 -11.55 -1.49 -0.36
N THR A 165 -11.11 -2.41 -1.22
CA THR A 165 -11.65 -2.61 -2.57
C THR A 165 -11.62 -4.10 -2.97
N HIS A 166 -11.51 -4.39 -4.25
CA HIS A 166 -11.63 -5.72 -4.86
C HIS A 166 -10.39 -6.11 -5.62
N PHE A 167 -10.16 -7.43 -5.75
CA PHE A 167 -9.02 -7.97 -6.48
C PHE A 167 -8.89 -7.42 -7.90
N PRO A 168 -9.94 -7.31 -8.72
CA PRO A 168 -9.80 -6.78 -10.09
C PRO A 168 -9.17 -5.38 -10.10
N ASN A 169 -9.61 -4.47 -9.24
CA ASN A 169 -9.08 -3.10 -9.19
C ASN A 169 -7.61 -3.07 -8.73
N ILE A 170 -7.29 -3.88 -7.70
CA ILE A 170 -5.92 -3.96 -7.19
C ILE A 170 -4.99 -4.57 -8.25
N ASN A 171 -5.45 -5.63 -8.93
CA ASN A 171 -4.67 -6.27 -9.99
C ASN A 171 -4.47 -5.37 -11.21
N GLU A 172 -5.49 -4.58 -11.58
CA GLU A 172 -5.37 -3.61 -12.66
C GLU A 172 -4.36 -2.50 -12.33
N ALA A 173 -4.37 -2.02 -11.08
CA ALA A 173 -3.47 -0.97 -10.63
C ALA A 173 -2.04 -1.47 -10.40
N PHE A 174 -1.86 -2.67 -9.82
CA PHE A 174 -0.61 -3.16 -9.24
C PHE A 174 -0.35 -4.64 -9.56
N ALA A 175 -0.55 -5.08 -10.81
CA ALA A 175 -0.49 -6.48 -11.22
C ALA A 175 0.74 -7.25 -10.67
N GLY A 176 1.93 -6.63 -10.69
CA GLY A 176 3.16 -7.26 -10.20
C GLY A 176 3.14 -7.55 -8.69
N ASN A 177 2.48 -6.70 -7.89
CA ASN A 177 2.37 -6.85 -6.43
C ASN A 177 1.10 -7.63 -6.04
N ALA A 178 0.09 -7.67 -6.92
CA ALA A 178 -1.21 -8.26 -6.65
C ALA A 178 -1.32 -9.73 -7.06
N ALA A 179 -0.30 -10.32 -7.69
CA ALA A 179 -0.34 -11.71 -8.14
C ALA A 179 -0.70 -12.65 -6.98
N GLY A 180 -1.82 -13.40 -7.13
CA GLY A 180 -2.31 -14.32 -6.11
C GLY A 180 -2.79 -13.65 -4.81
N LEU A 181 -3.21 -12.39 -4.85
CA LEU A 181 -3.72 -11.66 -3.68
C LEU A 181 -4.96 -12.35 -3.09
N GLY A 182 -4.87 -12.76 -1.84
CA GLY A 182 -5.93 -13.43 -1.09
C GLY A 182 -7.02 -12.49 -0.58
N ASP A 183 -8.07 -13.07 -0.01
CA ASP A 183 -9.13 -12.32 0.68
C ASP A 183 -8.57 -11.63 1.93
N GLY A 184 -8.87 -10.35 2.11
CA GLY A 184 -8.40 -9.54 3.22
C GLY A 184 -6.89 -9.23 3.19
N GLU A 185 -6.17 -9.65 2.16
CA GLU A 185 -4.75 -9.36 2.04
C GLU A 185 -4.52 -7.90 1.62
N ALA A 186 -3.49 -7.29 2.19
CA ALA A 186 -3.13 -5.90 2.00
C ALA A 186 -1.78 -5.74 1.31
N LEU A 187 -1.70 -4.77 0.41
CA LEU A 187 -0.47 -4.19 -0.12
C LEU A 187 -0.22 -2.87 0.60
N ILE A 188 0.98 -2.66 1.09
CA ILE A 188 1.35 -1.46 1.83
C ILE A 188 2.30 -0.63 0.99
N PHE A 189 1.98 0.65 0.85
CA PHE A 189 2.74 1.61 0.06
C PHE A 189 3.16 2.80 0.91
N HIS A 190 4.30 3.38 0.60
CA HIS A 190 4.79 4.62 1.17
C HIS A 190 4.86 5.70 0.09
N PRO A 191 3.86 6.61 0.02
CA PRO A 191 3.90 7.75 -0.87
C PRO A 191 4.79 8.86 -0.26
N ASP A 192 6.05 8.92 -0.69
CA ASP A 192 7.02 9.92 -0.23
C ASP A 192 6.86 11.27 -0.94
N GLY A 193 6.00 11.35 -1.94
CA GLY A 193 5.78 12.52 -2.81
C GLY A 193 6.43 12.39 -4.17
N HIS A 194 7.05 11.25 -4.46
CA HIS A 194 7.55 10.87 -5.77
C HIS A 194 6.73 9.70 -6.31
N ALA A 195 6.30 9.77 -7.56
CA ALA A 195 5.62 8.67 -8.22
C ALA A 195 6.64 7.71 -8.86
N PRO A 196 6.40 6.40 -8.83
CA PRO A 196 5.32 5.71 -8.12
C PRO A 196 5.58 5.57 -6.62
N ALA A 197 4.51 5.51 -5.82
CA ALA A 197 4.62 5.21 -4.39
C ALA A 197 5.37 3.89 -4.15
N ALA A 198 6.32 3.89 -3.22
CA ALA A 198 7.13 2.73 -2.94
C ALA A 198 6.29 1.59 -2.34
N PHE A 199 6.33 0.40 -2.96
CA PHE A 199 5.77 -0.81 -2.35
C PHE A 199 6.66 -1.24 -1.18
N VAL A 200 6.05 -1.44 -0.01
CA VAL A 200 6.77 -1.67 1.25
C VAL A 200 6.57 -3.07 1.79
N ALA A 201 5.34 -3.59 1.74
CA ALA A 201 5.01 -4.88 2.31
C ALA A 201 3.70 -5.45 1.73
N ARG A 202 3.54 -6.76 1.90
CA ARG A 202 2.31 -7.50 1.69
C ARG A 202 1.97 -8.23 2.98
N VAL A 203 0.72 -8.11 3.46
CA VAL A 203 0.29 -8.65 4.75
C VAL A 203 -1.04 -9.37 4.57
N LYS A 204 -1.09 -10.66 4.90
CA LYS A 204 -2.35 -11.43 4.95
C LYS A 204 -3.18 -10.99 6.15
N ILE A 205 -4.50 -11.09 6.05
CA ILE A 205 -5.39 -10.66 7.13
C ILE A 205 -5.11 -11.40 8.45
N GLN A 206 -4.70 -12.66 8.38
CA GLN A 206 -4.36 -13.49 9.54
C GLN A 206 -3.00 -13.13 10.17
N GLU A 207 -2.14 -12.40 9.48
CA GLU A 207 -0.83 -12.01 10.00
C GLU A 207 -0.92 -10.83 10.99
N TRP A 208 -1.95 -9.99 10.90
CA TRP A 208 -2.11 -8.86 11.82
C TRP A 208 -2.17 -9.27 13.30
N PRO A 209 -2.98 -10.27 13.72
CA PRO A 209 -2.95 -10.76 15.10
C PRO A 209 -1.60 -11.35 15.52
N GLN A 210 -0.87 -12.00 14.59
CA GLN A 210 0.46 -12.55 14.87
C GLN A 210 1.48 -11.42 15.14
N LEU A 211 1.45 -10.34 14.34
CA LEU A 211 2.26 -9.14 14.56
C LEU A 211 1.96 -8.51 15.92
N ALA A 212 0.68 -8.43 16.31
CA ALA A 212 0.28 -7.87 17.59
C ALA A 212 0.77 -8.71 18.78
N THR A 213 0.69 -10.05 18.67
CA THR A 213 1.21 -10.95 19.68
C THR A 213 2.73 -10.83 19.83
N ALA A 214 3.47 -10.87 18.71
CA ALA A 214 4.92 -10.74 18.72
C ALA A 214 5.38 -9.39 19.29
N TYR A 215 4.66 -8.31 18.99
CA TYR A 215 4.95 -6.97 19.52
C TYR A 215 4.74 -6.87 21.03
N SER A 216 3.73 -7.56 21.59
CA SER A 216 3.45 -7.54 23.04
C SER A 216 4.53 -8.24 23.85
N HIS A 217 5.01 -9.40 23.42
CA HIS A 217 6.05 -10.18 24.13
C HIS A 217 7.42 -9.48 24.23
N GLN A 218 7.65 -8.42 23.50
CA GLN A 218 8.93 -7.72 23.54
C GLN A 218 8.88 -6.47 24.46
N ARG A 219 7.71 -6.16 24.96
CA ARG A 219 7.52 -5.02 25.89
C ARG A 219 7.38 -5.46 27.34
N GLU A 220 7.37 -6.77 27.58
CA GLU A 220 7.47 -7.40 28.90
C GLU A 220 8.94 -7.68 29.25
#